data_35b259490f3700c742575240718a6fa1
#
_entry.id   35b259490f3700c742575240718a6fa1
#
_cell.length_a   1.000
_cell.length_b   1.000
_cell.length_c   1.000
_cell.angle_alpha   90.00
_cell.angle_beta   90.00
_cell.angle_gamma   90.00
#
_symmetry.space_group_name_H-M   'P 1'
#
loop_
_entity.id
_entity.type
_entity.pdbx_description
1 polymer ?
#
loop_
_entity_poly.entity_id
_entity_poly.type
_entity_poly.pdbx_seq_one_letter_code
_entity_poly.pdbx_strand_id
1 'polypeptide(L)'
;IAPSIAHLRSNASKMLLFAFSIAYLSSIGASFFGAAVGYNVIPFLHIADDANTLKALPENLLKIDIPPVMNVMTALVLAALIGLATAWVKSDEISKLLDTFQKMVLELVKRVLLPVLPVFIAANFCILSYQGAVTKQLPVFLSVLIVVIVCHFIWLSLLYFIAAVYSRKNSWQVLKYYGPAYLTALGTMSSAATLGVALECARKSPILRKEISDVTIPLFANIHLCGSILTETVFVLTVSQMLYGSMPSILQITLFILLLGLFAIGAPGVPGGTVLASLGLIISVLHFNEAG
;
A
#
# COMPACT_ATOMS: atom_id res chain seq x y z
N ILE A 1 4.50 -5.92 -11.32
CA ILE A 1 3.97 -5.08 -12.42
C ILE A 1 4.15 -5.78 -13.77
N ALA A 2 5.38 -6.15 -14.19
CA ALA A 2 5.61 -6.74 -15.50
C ALA A 2 4.77 -8.00 -15.78
N PRO A 3 4.70 -9.02 -14.89
CA PRO A 3 3.81 -10.18 -15.09
C PRO A 3 2.34 -9.77 -15.18
N SER A 4 1.89 -8.85 -14.33
CA SER A 4 0.49 -8.41 -14.32
C SER A 4 0.06 -7.75 -15.64
N ILE A 5 0.97 -7.01 -16.28
CA ILE A 5 0.74 -6.40 -17.60
C ILE A 5 0.81 -7.48 -18.72
N ALA A 6 1.76 -8.41 -18.62
CA ALA A 6 1.96 -9.46 -19.62
C ALA A 6 0.76 -10.41 -19.75
N HIS A 7 0.01 -10.65 -18.66
CA HIS A 7 -1.19 -11.50 -18.64
C HIS A 7 -2.45 -10.88 -19.24
N LEU A 8 -2.43 -9.61 -19.70
CA LEU A 8 -3.56 -8.96 -20.38
C LEU A 8 -3.84 -9.53 -21.78
N ARG A 9 -4.01 -10.84 -21.89
CA ARG A 9 -4.24 -11.58 -23.15
C ARG A 9 -5.71 -12.02 -23.30
N SER A 10 -6.34 -11.76 -24.47
CA SER A 10 -7.63 -12.28 -24.99
C SER A 10 -8.92 -11.75 -24.28
N ASN A 11 -10.08 -12.41 -24.47
CA ASN A 11 -11.41 -11.97 -23.99
C ASN A 11 -11.57 -11.91 -22.46
N ALA A 12 -10.74 -12.62 -21.71
CA ALA A 12 -10.51 -12.37 -20.28
C ALA A 12 -9.89 -10.96 -20.04
N SER A 13 -9.29 -10.36 -21.07
CA SER A 13 -8.63 -9.06 -21.00
C SER A 13 -9.60 -7.92 -20.68
N LYS A 14 -10.84 -7.95 -21.14
CA LYS A 14 -11.82 -6.89 -20.82
C LYS A 14 -12.20 -6.92 -19.35
N MET A 15 -12.41 -8.09 -18.77
CA MET A 15 -12.72 -8.25 -17.35
C MET A 15 -11.51 -7.88 -16.47
N LEU A 16 -10.31 -8.30 -16.88
CA LEU A 16 -9.07 -7.95 -16.20
C LEU A 16 -8.81 -6.44 -16.29
N LEU A 17 -8.91 -5.85 -17.50
CA LEU A 17 -8.74 -4.40 -17.66
C LEU A 17 -9.73 -3.61 -16.79
N PHE A 18 -10.99 -4.04 -16.74
CA PHE A 18 -12.00 -3.45 -15.89
C PHE A 18 -11.67 -3.59 -14.40
N ALA A 19 -11.20 -4.78 -13.97
CA ALA A 19 -10.77 -5.01 -12.60
C ALA A 19 -9.56 -4.14 -12.21
N PHE A 20 -8.54 -4.04 -13.08
CA PHE A 20 -7.40 -3.16 -12.87
C PHE A 20 -7.80 -1.69 -12.81
N SER A 21 -8.70 -1.26 -13.70
CA SER A 21 -9.20 0.12 -13.71
C SER A 21 -9.95 0.45 -12.41
N ILE A 22 -10.83 -0.43 -11.94
CA ILE A 22 -11.54 -0.25 -10.66
C ILE A 22 -10.56 -0.24 -9.50
N ALA A 23 -9.61 -1.19 -9.46
CA ALA A 23 -8.60 -1.24 -8.40
C ALA A 23 -7.78 0.05 -8.34
N TYR A 24 -7.30 0.54 -9.49
CA TYR A 24 -6.55 1.78 -9.59
C TYR A 24 -7.38 2.99 -9.18
N LEU A 25 -8.57 3.19 -9.77
CA LEU A 25 -9.43 4.33 -9.47
C LEU A 25 -9.87 4.37 -8.00
N SER A 26 -10.24 3.21 -7.44
CA SER A 26 -10.58 3.11 -6.03
C SER A 26 -9.39 3.40 -5.13
N SER A 27 -8.21 2.94 -5.51
CA SER A 27 -6.97 3.14 -4.75
C SER A 27 -6.57 4.61 -4.73
N ILE A 28 -6.48 5.27 -5.88
CA ILE A 28 -6.18 6.72 -5.93
C ILE A 28 -7.28 7.55 -5.28
N GLY A 29 -8.54 7.16 -5.43
CA GLY A 29 -9.66 7.82 -4.76
C GLY A 29 -9.55 7.76 -3.23
N ALA A 30 -9.18 6.60 -2.67
CA ALA A 30 -8.91 6.45 -1.25
C ALA A 30 -7.77 7.35 -0.79
N SER A 31 -6.70 7.43 -1.57
CA SER A 31 -5.53 8.24 -1.30
C SER A 31 -5.84 9.75 -1.36
N PHE A 32 -6.60 10.20 -2.36
CA PHE A 32 -7.09 11.59 -2.43
C PHE A 32 -8.01 11.93 -1.26
N PHE A 33 -8.89 11.02 -0.87
CA PHE A 33 -9.71 11.19 0.32
C PHE A 33 -8.84 11.30 1.58
N GLY A 34 -7.86 10.41 1.75
CA GLY A 34 -6.87 10.47 2.83
C GLY A 34 -6.08 11.77 2.84
N ALA A 35 -5.64 12.25 1.66
CA ALA A 35 -4.96 13.54 1.52
C ALA A 35 -5.86 14.70 1.93
N ALA A 36 -7.11 14.73 1.45
CA ALA A 36 -8.07 15.78 1.82
C ALA A 36 -8.29 15.83 3.34
N VAL A 37 -8.48 14.68 3.98
CA VAL A 37 -8.58 14.61 5.44
C VAL A 37 -7.27 15.03 6.11
N GLY A 38 -6.13 14.55 5.62
CA GLY A 38 -4.81 14.89 6.15
C GLY A 38 -4.53 16.39 6.14
N TYR A 39 -4.72 17.07 5.01
CA TYR A 39 -4.54 18.53 4.92
C TYR A 39 -5.46 19.31 5.87
N ASN A 40 -6.65 18.81 6.17
CA ASN A 40 -7.59 19.48 7.05
C ASN A 40 -7.38 19.14 8.53
N VAL A 41 -6.97 17.93 8.87
CA VAL A 41 -6.93 17.43 10.26
C VAL A 41 -5.54 17.56 10.88
N ILE A 42 -4.48 17.27 10.13
CA ILE A 42 -3.10 17.27 10.67
C ILE A 42 -2.71 18.63 11.30
N PRO A 43 -3.04 19.79 10.70
CA PRO A 43 -2.72 21.08 11.31
C PRO A 43 -3.33 21.29 12.71
N PHE A 44 -4.49 20.69 12.98
CA PHE A 44 -5.15 20.79 14.30
C PHE A 44 -4.56 19.85 15.35
N LEU A 45 -3.75 18.88 14.95
CA LEU A 45 -3.13 17.95 15.89
C LEU A 45 -1.96 18.59 16.69
N HIS A 46 -1.69 19.90 16.49
CA HIS A 46 -0.62 20.64 17.16
C HIS A 46 0.66 19.81 17.21
N ILE A 47 1.08 19.36 16.02
CA ILE A 47 2.36 18.65 15.86
C ILE A 47 3.42 19.70 16.19
N ALA A 48 3.93 19.64 17.41
CA ALA A 48 4.94 20.57 17.87
C ALA A 48 6.18 20.45 16.97
N ASP A 49 6.79 21.61 16.65
CA ASP A 49 8.10 21.73 15.97
C ASP A 49 9.24 21.19 16.86
N ASP A 50 9.05 20.00 17.41
CA ASP A 50 9.96 19.38 18.37
C ASP A 50 11.14 18.65 17.71
N ALA A 51 11.25 18.70 16.39
CA ALA A 51 12.38 18.11 15.67
C ALA A 51 13.73 18.69 16.17
N ASN A 52 13.74 19.97 16.56
CA ASN A 52 14.92 20.66 17.10
C ASN A 52 15.25 20.31 18.57
N THR A 53 14.39 19.58 19.25
CA THR A 53 14.56 19.22 20.67
C THR A 53 14.93 17.75 20.88
N LEU A 54 15.10 17.00 19.80
CA LEU A 54 15.52 15.60 19.86
C LEU A 54 17.02 15.51 20.18
N LYS A 55 17.39 14.53 21.01
CA LYS A 55 18.78 14.26 21.33
C LYS A 55 19.51 13.77 20.08
N ALA A 56 20.66 14.37 19.77
CA ALA A 56 21.48 13.95 18.65
C ALA A 56 21.95 12.50 18.82
N LEU A 57 21.95 11.75 17.73
CA LEU A 57 22.49 10.41 17.70
C LEU A 57 24.03 10.46 17.77
N PRO A 58 24.67 9.49 18.42
CA PRO A 58 26.12 9.32 18.32
C PRO A 58 26.50 9.02 16.87
N GLU A 59 27.74 9.34 16.50
CA GLU A 59 28.24 9.00 15.17
C GLU A 59 28.18 7.50 14.91
N ASN A 60 27.79 7.15 13.69
CA ASN A 60 27.72 5.76 13.28
C ASN A 60 29.11 5.12 13.30
N LEU A 61 29.25 4.03 14.04
CA LEU A 61 30.51 3.25 14.10
C LEU A 61 30.90 2.65 12.74
N LEU A 62 29.91 2.31 11.94
CA LEU A 62 30.08 1.75 10.59
C LEU A 62 29.14 2.49 9.63
N LYS A 63 29.72 3.05 8.59
CA LYS A 63 28.97 3.61 7.45
C LYS A 63 29.12 2.63 6.30
N ILE A 64 28.09 1.84 6.04
CA ILE A 64 28.04 0.92 4.90
C ILE A 64 27.11 1.56 3.87
N ASP A 65 27.69 2.08 2.81
CA ASP A 65 26.96 2.62 1.67
C ASP A 65 26.87 1.53 0.59
N ILE A 66 25.65 1.01 0.35
CA ILE A 66 25.39 0.04 -0.72
C ILE A 66 24.53 0.75 -1.76
N PRO A 67 25.16 1.24 -2.84
CA PRO A 67 24.42 1.93 -3.88
C PRO A 67 23.41 0.97 -4.54
N PRO A 68 22.16 1.42 -4.82
CA PRO A 68 21.18 0.59 -5.51
C PRO A 68 21.63 0.32 -6.95
N VAL A 69 21.39 -0.91 -7.44
CA VAL A 69 21.69 -1.30 -8.83
C VAL A 69 20.97 -0.38 -9.84
N MET A 70 19.76 0.05 -9.51
CA MET A 70 19.02 1.07 -10.24
C MET A 70 18.07 1.79 -9.26
N ASN A 71 17.73 3.03 -9.54
CA ASN A 71 16.76 3.72 -8.72
C ASN A 71 15.33 3.19 -8.98
N VAL A 72 14.43 3.44 -8.06
CA VAL A 72 13.08 2.87 -8.07
C VAL A 72 12.27 3.32 -9.29
N MET A 73 12.42 4.58 -9.71
CA MET A 73 11.72 5.11 -10.89
C MET A 73 12.17 4.41 -12.17
N THR A 74 13.49 4.21 -12.32
CA THR A 74 14.05 3.47 -13.47
C THR A 74 13.56 2.02 -13.47
N ALA A 75 13.54 1.34 -12.32
CA ALA A 75 13.04 -0.02 -12.20
C ALA A 75 11.55 -0.12 -12.56
N LEU A 76 10.74 0.88 -12.18
CA LEU A 76 9.31 0.94 -12.51
C LEU A 76 9.09 1.09 -14.02
N VAL A 77 9.75 2.07 -14.62
CA VAL A 77 9.65 2.32 -16.08
C VAL A 77 10.09 1.08 -16.85
N LEU A 78 11.22 0.47 -16.47
CA LEU A 78 11.71 -0.77 -17.08
C LEU A 78 10.70 -1.91 -16.94
N ALA A 79 10.10 -2.10 -15.76
CA ALA A 79 9.09 -3.14 -15.52
C ALA A 79 7.83 -2.91 -16.38
N ALA A 80 7.40 -1.65 -16.53
CA ALA A 80 6.26 -1.32 -17.38
C ALA A 80 6.56 -1.58 -18.86
N LEU A 81 7.73 -1.15 -19.36
CA LEU A 81 8.16 -1.38 -20.75
C LEU A 81 8.29 -2.88 -21.08
N ILE A 82 8.95 -3.66 -20.20
CA ILE A 82 9.09 -5.10 -20.39
C ILE A 82 7.72 -5.79 -20.38
N GLY A 83 6.83 -5.40 -19.45
CA GLY A 83 5.48 -5.96 -19.38
C GLY A 83 4.66 -5.68 -20.64
N LEU A 84 4.69 -4.45 -21.16
CA LEU A 84 4.02 -4.06 -22.40
C LEU A 84 4.61 -4.79 -23.62
N ALA A 85 5.93 -4.82 -23.75
CA ALA A 85 6.62 -5.51 -24.84
C ALA A 85 6.26 -7.00 -24.84
N THR A 86 6.24 -7.66 -23.68
CA THR A 86 5.86 -9.07 -23.54
C THR A 86 4.41 -9.30 -23.97
N ALA A 87 3.50 -8.38 -23.61
CA ALA A 87 2.10 -8.46 -24.01
C ALA A 87 1.92 -8.30 -25.54
N TRP A 88 2.69 -7.40 -26.18
CA TRP A 88 2.64 -7.20 -27.64
C TRP A 88 3.23 -8.36 -28.44
N VAL A 89 4.38 -8.86 -28.01
CA VAL A 89 5.07 -10.00 -28.66
C VAL A 89 4.33 -11.31 -28.43
N LYS A 90 3.48 -11.37 -27.39
CA LYS A 90 2.73 -12.58 -26.98
C LYS A 90 3.65 -13.78 -26.69
N SER A 91 4.80 -13.53 -26.09
CA SER A 91 5.76 -14.58 -25.74
C SER A 91 5.36 -15.25 -24.41
N ASP A 92 5.02 -16.54 -24.50
CA ASP A 92 4.72 -17.35 -23.32
C ASP A 92 5.97 -17.66 -22.50
N GLU A 93 7.14 -17.76 -23.14
CA GLU A 93 8.42 -18.01 -22.47
C GLU A 93 8.82 -16.85 -21.59
N ILE A 94 8.74 -15.62 -22.12
CA ILE A 94 9.05 -14.41 -21.34
C ILE A 94 8.03 -14.22 -20.21
N SER A 95 6.74 -14.47 -20.44
CA SER A 95 5.72 -14.43 -19.39
C SER A 95 6.06 -15.39 -18.24
N LYS A 96 6.41 -16.65 -18.56
CA LYS A 96 6.82 -17.66 -17.55
C LYS A 96 8.09 -17.23 -16.80
N LEU A 97 9.06 -16.62 -17.51
CA LEU A 97 10.29 -16.11 -16.90
C LEU A 97 9.97 -14.99 -15.89
N LEU A 98 9.12 -14.03 -16.27
CA LEU A 98 8.69 -12.94 -15.40
C LEU A 98 7.94 -13.46 -14.16
N ASP A 99 7.06 -14.45 -14.33
CA ASP A 99 6.36 -15.11 -13.22
C ASP A 99 7.32 -15.81 -12.27
N THR A 100 8.32 -16.50 -12.83
CA THR A 100 9.36 -17.16 -12.03
C THR A 100 10.19 -16.14 -11.27
N PHE A 101 10.60 -15.06 -11.92
CA PHE A 101 11.33 -13.97 -11.28
C PHE A 101 10.53 -13.34 -10.14
N GLN A 102 9.22 -13.09 -10.36
CA GLN A 102 8.33 -12.59 -9.31
C GLN A 102 8.28 -13.54 -8.11
N LYS A 103 8.16 -14.86 -8.34
CA LYS A 103 8.19 -15.86 -7.27
C LYS A 103 9.51 -15.85 -6.49
N MET A 104 10.63 -15.75 -7.20
CA MET A 104 11.95 -15.64 -6.57
C MET A 104 12.06 -14.41 -5.67
N VAL A 105 11.63 -13.24 -6.15
CA VAL A 105 11.63 -12.01 -5.35
C VAL A 105 10.73 -12.15 -4.11
N LEU A 106 9.52 -12.72 -4.27
CA LEU A 106 8.62 -12.95 -3.13
C LEU A 106 9.20 -13.92 -2.09
N GLU A 107 9.92 -14.95 -2.52
CA GLU A 107 10.60 -15.86 -1.60
C GLU A 107 11.76 -15.17 -0.87
N LEU A 108 12.51 -14.29 -1.53
CA LEU A 108 13.54 -13.46 -0.88
C LEU A 108 12.91 -12.54 0.17
N VAL A 109 11.82 -11.88 -0.15
CA VAL A 109 11.10 -11.04 0.82
C VAL A 109 10.67 -11.87 2.03
N LYS A 110 10.06 -13.05 1.81
CA LYS A 110 9.56 -13.91 2.90
C LYS A 110 10.68 -14.49 3.77
N ARG A 111 11.77 -14.94 3.16
CA ARG A 111 12.82 -15.68 3.87
C ARG A 111 13.93 -14.80 4.44
N VAL A 112 14.15 -13.62 3.85
CA VAL A 112 15.23 -12.73 4.25
C VAL A 112 14.66 -11.47 4.90
N LEU A 113 13.81 -10.74 4.21
CA LEU A 113 13.37 -9.42 4.64
C LEU A 113 12.40 -9.50 5.83
N LEU A 114 11.34 -10.33 5.73
CA LEU A 114 10.36 -10.45 6.81
C LEU A 114 10.91 -10.94 8.14
N PRO A 115 11.84 -11.90 8.22
CA PRO A 115 12.47 -12.28 9.49
C PRO A 115 13.35 -11.19 10.11
N VAL A 116 13.97 -10.33 9.29
CA VAL A 116 14.82 -9.22 9.75
C VAL A 116 13.97 -8.01 10.19
N LEU A 117 12.78 -7.86 9.62
CA LEU A 117 11.92 -6.70 9.86
C LEU A 117 11.62 -6.44 11.35
N PRO A 118 11.30 -7.43 12.21
CA PRO A 118 11.08 -7.17 13.64
C PRO A 118 12.31 -6.59 14.35
N VAL A 119 13.51 -7.07 13.99
CA VAL A 119 14.77 -6.56 14.55
C VAL A 119 15.00 -5.12 14.09
N PHE A 120 14.78 -4.83 12.82
CA PHE A 120 14.87 -3.49 12.26
C PHE A 120 13.89 -2.52 12.96
N ILE A 121 12.63 -2.94 13.12
CA ILE A 121 11.62 -2.15 13.84
C ILE A 121 12.05 -1.90 15.28
N ALA A 122 12.48 -2.93 16.00
CA ALA A 122 12.97 -2.80 17.37
C ALA A 122 14.15 -1.83 17.49
N ALA A 123 15.12 -1.92 16.56
CA ALA A 123 16.26 -1.01 16.51
C ALA A 123 15.82 0.46 16.29
N ASN A 124 14.89 0.69 15.37
CA ASN A 124 14.32 2.04 15.15
C ASN A 124 13.59 2.58 16.39
N PHE A 125 12.82 1.74 17.09
CA PHE A 125 12.17 2.16 18.33
C PHE A 125 13.20 2.46 19.44
N CYS A 126 14.32 1.74 19.52
CA CYS A 126 15.42 2.05 20.41
C CYS A 126 16.04 3.43 20.08
N ILE A 127 16.27 3.70 18.80
CA ILE A 127 16.76 5.00 18.31
C ILE A 127 15.79 6.13 18.71
N LEU A 128 14.51 5.99 18.38
CA LEU A 128 13.47 6.97 18.72
C LEU A 128 13.35 7.19 20.24
N SER A 129 13.48 6.12 21.02
CA SER A 129 13.50 6.18 22.49
C SER A 129 14.71 6.95 23.02
N TYR A 130 15.90 6.66 22.48
CA TYR A 130 17.13 7.37 22.86
C TYR A 130 17.07 8.87 22.54
N GLN A 131 16.49 9.23 21.41
CA GLN A 131 16.26 10.62 21.01
C GLN A 131 15.19 11.32 21.86
N GLY A 132 14.38 10.59 22.64
CA GLY A 132 13.22 11.10 23.36
C GLY A 132 12.00 11.33 22.45
N ALA A 133 12.05 10.86 21.22
CA ALA A 133 10.97 10.99 20.24
C ALA A 133 9.72 10.20 20.62
N VAL A 134 9.86 9.05 21.27
CA VAL A 134 8.72 8.19 21.65
C VAL A 134 7.70 8.94 22.50
N THR A 135 8.13 9.66 23.53
CA THR A 135 7.22 10.39 24.41
C THR A 135 6.53 11.56 23.73
N LYS A 136 7.17 12.18 22.73
CA LYS A 136 6.68 13.36 22.03
C LYS A 136 5.88 13.01 20.79
N GLN A 137 6.35 12.04 20.00
CA GLN A 137 5.77 11.70 18.71
C GLN A 137 4.68 10.63 18.80
N LEU A 138 4.77 9.71 19.78
CA LEU A 138 3.78 8.63 19.93
C LEU A 138 2.33 9.13 20.08
N PRO A 139 2.04 10.17 20.88
CA PRO A 139 0.67 10.69 20.96
C PRO A 139 0.13 11.20 19.62
N VAL A 140 1.01 11.84 18.82
CA VAL A 140 0.66 12.31 17.46
C VAL A 140 0.34 11.13 16.57
N PHE A 141 1.21 10.13 16.51
CA PHE A 141 0.98 8.92 15.70
C PHE A 141 -0.28 8.16 16.11
N LEU A 142 -0.59 8.09 17.42
CA LEU A 142 -1.84 7.47 17.88
C LEU A 142 -3.07 8.27 17.42
N SER A 143 -3.01 9.59 17.46
CA SER A 143 -4.09 10.46 16.98
C SER A 143 -4.30 10.27 15.48
N VAL A 144 -3.20 10.26 14.69
CA VAL A 144 -3.24 10.02 13.26
C VAL A 144 -3.77 8.62 12.95
N LEU A 145 -3.38 7.61 13.73
CA LEU A 145 -3.88 6.24 13.56
C LEU A 145 -5.40 6.17 13.73
N ILE A 146 -5.97 6.87 14.72
CA ILE A 146 -7.42 6.95 14.91
C ILE A 146 -8.08 7.59 13.68
N VAL A 147 -7.53 8.70 13.18
CA VAL A 147 -8.02 9.37 11.97
C VAL A 147 -8.00 8.41 10.78
N VAL A 148 -6.89 7.69 10.58
CA VAL A 148 -6.74 6.71 9.48
C VAL A 148 -7.77 5.58 9.60
N ILE A 149 -8.00 5.05 10.81
CA ILE A 149 -9.00 4.00 11.04
C ILE A 149 -10.40 4.51 10.67
N VAL A 150 -10.76 5.71 11.10
CA VAL A 150 -12.04 6.33 10.73
C VAL A 150 -12.16 6.50 9.21
N CYS A 151 -11.10 7.00 8.57
CA CYS A 151 -11.06 7.13 7.11
C CYS A 151 -11.24 5.78 6.39
N HIS A 152 -10.65 4.70 6.90
CA HIS A 152 -10.84 3.36 6.34
C HIS A 152 -12.29 2.92 6.38
N PHE A 153 -12.97 3.10 7.52
CA PHE A 153 -14.38 2.73 7.64
C PHE A 153 -15.29 3.60 6.77
N ILE A 154 -15.00 4.90 6.64
CA ILE A 154 -15.74 5.80 5.74
C ILE A 154 -15.55 5.35 4.29
N TRP A 155 -14.30 5.12 3.86
CA TRP A 155 -14.00 4.67 2.50
C TRP A 155 -14.62 3.31 2.19
N LEU A 156 -14.49 2.35 3.08
CA LEU A 156 -15.11 1.04 2.95
C LEU A 156 -16.64 1.15 2.82
N SER A 157 -17.26 1.96 3.67
CA SER A 157 -18.72 2.20 3.62
C SER A 157 -19.15 2.83 2.29
N LEU A 158 -18.37 3.78 1.77
CA LEU A 158 -18.58 4.39 0.46
C LEU A 158 -18.52 3.34 -0.66
N LEU A 159 -17.50 2.47 -0.66
CA LEU A 159 -17.36 1.41 -1.65
C LEU A 159 -18.56 0.43 -1.61
N TYR A 160 -18.97 0.02 -0.41
CA TYR A 160 -20.16 -0.83 -0.26
C TYR A 160 -21.44 -0.11 -0.68
N PHE A 161 -21.57 1.18 -0.41
CA PHE A 161 -22.71 1.99 -0.86
C PHE A 161 -22.76 2.07 -2.39
N ILE A 162 -21.65 2.39 -3.05
CA ILE A 162 -21.55 2.42 -4.51
C ILE A 162 -21.92 1.05 -5.10
N ALA A 163 -21.38 -0.03 -4.53
CA ALA A 163 -21.69 -1.39 -4.96
C ALA A 163 -23.18 -1.74 -4.78
N ALA A 164 -23.81 -1.31 -3.67
CA ALA A 164 -25.24 -1.52 -3.41
C ALA A 164 -26.11 -0.78 -4.42
N VAL A 165 -25.82 0.48 -4.68
CA VAL A 165 -26.55 1.31 -5.65
C VAL A 165 -26.43 0.70 -7.06
N TYR A 166 -25.21 0.36 -7.48
CA TYR A 166 -24.96 -0.22 -8.81
C TYR A 166 -25.62 -1.60 -9.00
N SER A 167 -25.49 -2.48 -8.01
CA SER A 167 -26.01 -3.85 -8.07
C SER A 167 -27.49 -3.97 -7.72
N ARG A 168 -28.08 -2.94 -7.11
CA ARG A 168 -29.42 -2.94 -6.51
C ARG A 168 -29.59 -4.06 -5.47
N LYS A 169 -28.52 -4.46 -4.77
CA LYS A 169 -28.52 -5.49 -3.75
C LYS A 169 -28.07 -4.92 -2.41
N ASN A 170 -28.51 -5.54 -1.31
CA ASN A 170 -28.15 -5.11 0.02
C ASN A 170 -26.74 -5.58 0.39
N SER A 171 -25.78 -4.66 0.46
CA SER A 171 -24.39 -4.94 0.83
C SER A 171 -24.24 -5.54 2.22
N TRP A 172 -25.19 -5.32 3.14
CA TRP A 172 -25.18 -5.92 4.47
C TRP A 172 -25.18 -7.45 4.41
N GLN A 173 -25.80 -8.04 3.39
CA GLN A 173 -25.80 -9.49 3.15
C GLN A 173 -24.40 -10.04 2.77
N VAL A 174 -23.45 -9.19 2.46
CA VAL A 174 -22.04 -9.56 2.29
C VAL A 174 -21.29 -9.33 3.61
N LEU A 175 -21.38 -8.12 4.15
CA LEU A 175 -20.64 -7.69 5.35
C LEU A 175 -20.82 -8.64 6.54
N LYS A 176 -22.04 -9.09 6.80
CA LYS A 176 -22.33 -9.98 7.96
C LYS A 176 -21.56 -11.29 7.95
N TYR A 177 -21.09 -11.74 6.80
CA TYR A 177 -20.30 -12.98 6.69
C TYR A 177 -18.78 -12.74 6.69
N TYR A 178 -18.33 -11.49 6.55
CA TYR A 178 -16.92 -11.16 6.40
C TYR A 178 -16.14 -10.98 7.72
N GLY A 179 -16.80 -11.09 8.86
CA GLY A 179 -16.16 -10.98 10.19
C GLY A 179 -14.90 -11.83 10.35
N PRO A 180 -14.93 -13.14 10.03
CA PRO A 180 -13.73 -13.99 10.15
C PRO A 180 -12.59 -13.55 9.25
N ALA A 181 -12.88 -13.12 8.02
CA ALA A 181 -11.85 -12.59 7.12
C ALA A 181 -11.23 -11.29 7.65
N TYR A 182 -12.05 -10.41 8.22
CA TYR A 182 -11.58 -9.17 8.83
C TYR A 182 -10.64 -9.44 10.01
N LEU A 183 -11.02 -10.36 10.92
CA LEU A 183 -10.17 -10.75 12.05
C LEU A 183 -8.86 -11.41 11.60
N THR A 184 -8.92 -12.25 10.58
CA THR A 184 -7.71 -12.86 9.99
C THR A 184 -6.79 -11.81 9.38
N ALA A 185 -7.36 -10.82 8.67
CA ALA A 185 -6.59 -9.72 8.10
C ALA A 185 -5.91 -8.86 9.17
N LEU A 186 -6.61 -8.56 10.27
CA LEU A 186 -6.02 -7.84 11.40
C LEU A 186 -4.87 -8.62 12.05
N GLY A 187 -5.05 -9.94 12.24
CA GLY A 187 -4.03 -10.77 12.89
C GLY A 187 -2.80 -11.04 12.02
N THR A 188 -3.00 -11.18 10.70
CA THR A 188 -1.90 -11.51 9.77
C THR A 188 -1.28 -10.30 9.08
N MET A 189 -2.00 -9.18 9.03
CA MET A 189 -1.64 -7.98 8.24
C MET A 189 -1.28 -8.33 6.77
N SER A 190 -1.83 -9.42 6.23
CA SER A 190 -1.51 -9.96 4.91
C SER A 190 -2.76 -10.35 4.15
N SER A 191 -2.98 -9.70 3.00
CA SER A 191 -4.07 -10.05 2.08
C SER A 191 -3.91 -11.47 1.53
N ALA A 192 -2.67 -11.89 1.27
CA ALA A 192 -2.38 -13.24 0.78
C ALA A 192 -2.73 -14.32 1.82
N ALA A 193 -2.41 -14.10 3.10
CA ALA A 193 -2.74 -15.03 4.17
C ALA A 193 -4.26 -15.08 4.45
N THR A 194 -4.97 -13.98 4.22
CA THR A 194 -6.42 -13.87 4.44
C THR A 194 -7.25 -14.48 3.31
N LEU A 195 -6.65 -14.71 2.15
CA LEU A 195 -7.34 -15.08 0.91
C LEU A 195 -8.28 -16.28 1.06
N GLY A 196 -7.83 -17.37 1.70
CA GLY A 196 -8.64 -18.58 1.89
C GLY A 196 -9.92 -18.29 2.69
N VAL A 197 -9.77 -17.59 3.80
CA VAL A 197 -10.90 -17.22 4.68
C VAL A 197 -11.84 -16.23 3.96
N ALA A 198 -11.31 -15.29 3.20
CA ALA A 198 -12.12 -14.35 2.43
C ALA A 198 -12.98 -15.06 1.38
N LEU A 199 -12.43 -16.06 0.67
CA LEU A 199 -13.19 -16.91 -0.27
C LEU A 199 -14.30 -17.69 0.42
N GLU A 200 -14.01 -18.28 1.57
CA GLU A 200 -15.05 -19.00 2.35
C GLU A 200 -16.17 -18.06 2.81
N CYS A 201 -15.82 -16.86 3.27
CA CYS A 201 -16.79 -15.83 3.66
C CYS A 201 -17.66 -15.41 2.47
N ALA A 202 -17.04 -15.20 1.31
CA ALA A 202 -17.75 -14.82 0.09
C ALA A 202 -18.75 -15.90 -0.37
N ARG A 203 -18.36 -17.17 -0.27
CA ARG A 203 -19.22 -18.32 -0.62
C ARG A 203 -20.43 -18.49 0.28
N LYS A 204 -20.40 -17.95 1.50
CA LYS A 204 -21.56 -17.93 2.43
C LYS A 204 -22.57 -16.85 2.07
N SER A 205 -22.18 -15.84 1.29
CA SER A 205 -23.08 -14.76 0.91
C SER A 205 -24.05 -15.21 -0.18
N PRO A 206 -25.37 -15.01 0.01
CA PRO A 206 -26.39 -15.45 -0.95
C PRO A 206 -26.46 -14.60 -2.22
N ILE A 207 -25.79 -13.43 -2.23
CA ILE A 207 -25.85 -12.47 -3.32
C ILE A 207 -24.59 -12.46 -4.22
N LEU A 208 -23.48 -13.02 -3.74
CA LEU A 208 -22.25 -13.11 -4.51
C LEU A 208 -22.27 -14.35 -5.43
N ARG A 209 -21.93 -14.15 -6.69
CA ARG A 209 -21.79 -15.26 -7.64
C ARG A 209 -20.45 -15.93 -7.45
N LYS A 210 -20.48 -17.24 -7.22
CA LYS A 210 -19.29 -18.04 -6.91
C LYS A 210 -18.22 -17.93 -8.00
N GLU A 211 -18.62 -18.06 -9.26
CA GLU A 211 -17.70 -18.04 -10.41
C GLU A 211 -16.94 -16.71 -10.51
N ILE A 212 -17.59 -15.59 -10.13
CA ILE A 212 -16.95 -14.28 -10.13
C ILE A 212 -16.07 -14.12 -8.89
N SER A 213 -16.57 -14.50 -7.72
CA SER A 213 -15.83 -14.36 -6.47
C SER A 213 -14.53 -15.18 -6.46
N ASP A 214 -14.57 -16.41 -7.03
CA ASP A 214 -13.41 -17.30 -7.09
C ASP A 214 -12.28 -16.73 -7.97
N VAL A 215 -12.59 -15.83 -8.89
CA VAL A 215 -11.60 -15.13 -9.75
C VAL A 215 -11.23 -13.76 -9.18
N THR A 216 -12.22 -12.98 -8.76
CA THR A 216 -11.99 -11.57 -8.41
C THR A 216 -11.35 -11.42 -7.02
N ILE A 217 -11.71 -12.23 -6.03
CA ILE A 217 -11.13 -12.12 -4.69
C ILE A 217 -9.62 -12.38 -4.69
N PRO A 218 -9.10 -13.47 -5.31
CA PRO A 218 -7.65 -13.66 -5.45
C PRO A 218 -6.96 -12.54 -6.24
N LEU A 219 -7.62 -12.02 -7.27
CA LEU A 219 -7.08 -10.93 -8.08
C LEU A 219 -6.97 -9.65 -7.24
N PHE A 220 -8.06 -9.21 -6.63
CA PHE A 220 -8.10 -7.97 -5.84
C PHE A 220 -7.26 -8.04 -4.56
N ALA A 221 -7.06 -9.21 -3.97
CA ALA A 221 -6.16 -9.37 -2.84
C ALA A 221 -4.71 -8.93 -3.14
N ASN A 222 -4.32 -8.92 -4.42
CA ASN A 222 -2.99 -8.54 -4.85
C ASN A 222 -2.91 -7.16 -5.53
N ILE A 223 -4.00 -6.66 -6.13
CA ILE A 223 -3.95 -5.42 -6.92
C ILE A 223 -4.74 -4.26 -6.29
N HIS A 224 -5.59 -4.52 -5.29
CA HIS A 224 -6.46 -3.52 -4.69
C HIS A 224 -6.06 -3.25 -3.24
N LEU A 225 -5.10 -2.37 -3.05
CA LEU A 225 -4.52 -2.02 -1.75
C LEU A 225 -4.96 -0.62 -1.29
N CYS A 226 -6.21 -0.24 -1.55
CA CYS A 226 -6.74 1.10 -1.26
C CYS A 226 -6.56 1.54 0.20
N GLY A 227 -6.69 0.62 1.16
CA GLY A 227 -6.46 0.92 2.57
C GLY A 227 -5.00 1.26 2.86
N SER A 228 -4.06 0.46 2.34
CA SER A 228 -2.63 0.70 2.55
C SER A 228 -2.18 2.05 2.01
N ILE A 229 -2.58 2.40 0.78
CA ILE A 229 -2.17 3.66 0.17
C ILE A 229 -2.87 4.88 0.78
N LEU A 230 -4.10 4.73 1.28
CA LEU A 230 -4.75 5.77 2.09
C LEU A 230 -3.93 6.04 3.36
N THR A 231 -3.58 4.97 4.09
CA THR A 231 -2.73 5.07 5.29
C THR A 231 -1.42 5.75 4.97
N GLU A 232 -0.72 5.28 3.95
CA GLU A 232 0.59 5.80 3.54
C GLU A 232 0.53 7.28 3.19
N THR A 233 -0.50 7.71 2.47
CA THR A 233 -0.69 9.12 2.12
C THR A 233 -0.87 9.99 3.37
N VAL A 234 -1.69 9.57 4.34
CA VAL A 234 -1.89 10.34 5.58
C VAL A 234 -0.61 10.37 6.41
N PHE A 235 0.11 9.24 6.52
CA PHE A 235 1.38 9.21 7.25
C PHE A 235 2.47 10.06 6.59
N VAL A 236 2.57 10.06 5.27
CA VAL A 236 3.52 10.91 4.52
C VAL A 236 3.24 12.39 4.81
N LEU A 237 1.99 12.83 4.80
CA LEU A 237 1.64 14.21 5.17
C LEU A 237 2.00 14.51 6.63
N THR A 238 1.75 13.56 7.53
CA THR A 238 2.08 13.71 8.95
C THR A 238 3.58 13.83 9.17
N VAL A 239 4.36 12.92 8.57
CA VAL A 239 5.83 12.92 8.70
C VAL A 239 6.43 14.17 8.06
N SER A 240 5.90 14.62 6.92
CA SER A 240 6.34 15.87 6.29
C SER A 240 6.12 17.07 7.22
N GLN A 241 4.94 17.16 7.83
CA GLN A 241 4.65 18.22 8.80
C GLN A 241 5.57 18.15 10.03
N MET A 242 5.88 16.93 10.51
CA MET A 242 6.76 16.73 11.67
C MET A 242 8.22 17.09 11.40
N LEU A 243 8.74 16.73 10.23
CA LEU A 243 10.17 16.89 9.90
C LEU A 243 10.50 18.25 9.28
N TYR A 244 9.59 18.77 8.47
CA TYR A 244 9.85 19.97 7.68
C TYR A 244 8.97 21.16 8.07
N GLY A 245 8.06 20.99 9.05
CA GLY A 245 7.11 22.03 9.47
C GLY A 245 6.12 22.43 8.36
N SER A 246 6.09 21.70 7.26
CA SER A 246 5.23 22.00 6.11
C SER A 246 4.78 20.73 5.41
N MET A 247 3.59 20.78 4.81
CA MET A 247 3.09 19.68 3.98
C MET A 247 3.56 19.82 2.53
N PRO A 248 3.68 18.71 1.77
CA PRO A 248 3.96 18.76 0.35
C PRO A 248 2.96 19.63 -0.40
N SER A 249 3.36 20.24 -1.50
CA SER A 249 2.42 20.98 -2.35
C SER A 249 1.34 20.06 -2.94
N ILE A 250 0.19 20.64 -3.32
CA ILE A 250 -0.91 19.88 -3.94
C ILE A 250 -0.44 19.15 -5.20
N LEU A 251 0.47 19.75 -5.97
CA LEU A 251 1.03 19.12 -7.17
C LEU A 251 1.88 17.89 -6.83
N GLN A 252 2.77 18.01 -5.83
CA GLN A 252 3.62 16.91 -5.38
C GLN A 252 2.79 15.74 -4.85
N ILE A 253 1.82 16.01 -3.96
CA ILE A 253 0.98 14.96 -3.40
C ILE A 253 0.08 14.32 -4.48
N THR A 254 -0.40 15.08 -5.45
CA THR A 254 -1.17 14.55 -6.58
C THR A 254 -0.33 13.59 -7.42
N LEU A 255 0.89 14.01 -7.78
CA LEU A 255 1.82 13.15 -8.53
C LEU A 255 2.17 11.88 -7.73
N PHE A 256 2.46 12.05 -6.44
CA PHE A 256 2.71 10.94 -5.53
C PHE A 256 1.55 9.95 -5.52
N ILE A 257 0.30 10.41 -5.34
CA ILE A 257 -0.90 9.57 -5.30
C ILE A 257 -1.09 8.78 -6.61
N LEU A 258 -0.95 9.45 -7.76
CA LEU A 258 -1.11 8.79 -9.06
C LEU A 258 -0.07 7.69 -9.27
N LEU A 259 1.18 7.95 -8.90
CA LEU A 259 2.26 6.96 -8.99
C LEU A 259 2.09 5.86 -7.93
N LEU A 260 1.73 6.21 -6.69
CA LEU A 260 1.49 5.24 -5.62
C LEU A 260 0.40 4.23 -5.98
N GLY A 261 -0.66 4.68 -6.66
CA GLY A 261 -1.70 3.80 -7.19
C GLY A 261 -1.16 2.77 -8.18
N LEU A 262 -0.21 3.14 -9.04
CA LEU A 262 0.46 2.21 -9.95
C LEU A 262 1.37 1.24 -9.21
N PHE A 263 2.13 1.72 -8.22
CA PHE A 263 2.98 0.86 -7.37
C PHE A 263 2.15 -0.16 -6.60
N ALA A 264 0.98 0.23 -6.08
CA ALA A 264 0.09 -0.65 -5.34
C ALA A 264 -0.37 -1.87 -6.16
N ILE A 265 -0.55 -1.73 -7.48
CA ILE A 265 -0.90 -2.87 -8.36
C ILE A 265 0.20 -3.93 -8.39
N GLY A 266 1.46 -3.52 -8.21
CA GLY A 266 2.62 -4.42 -8.22
C GLY A 266 3.17 -4.78 -6.84
N ALA A 267 2.64 -4.16 -5.79
CA ALA A 267 3.10 -4.41 -4.44
C ALA A 267 2.65 -5.80 -3.94
N PRO A 268 3.49 -6.53 -3.21
CA PRO A 268 3.09 -7.80 -2.63
C PRO A 268 2.10 -7.59 -1.48
N GLY A 269 1.08 -8.45 -1.38
CA GLY A 269 0.08 -8.44 -0.32
C GLY A 269 0.60 -8.97 1.02
N VAL A 270 1.79 -8.54 1.43
CA VAL A 270 2.47 -8.89 2.69
C VAL A 270 2.58 -7.67 3.61
N PRO A 271 2.80 -7.85 4.91
CA PRO A 271 2.98 -6.74 5.84
C PRO A 271 4.07 -5.75 5.36
N GLY A 272 3.73 -4.45 5.30
CA GLY A 272 4.65 -3.41 4.86
C GLY A 272 4.98 -3.40 3.35
N GLY A 273 4.36 -4.28 2.55
CA GLY A 273 4.71 -4.44 1.13
C GLY A 273 4.52 -3.17 0.29
N THR A 274 3.49 -2.38 0.54
CA THR A 274 3.27 -1.09 -0.13
C THR A 274 4.33 -0.07 0.24
N VAL A 275 4.64 0.09 1.53
CA VAL A 275 5.63 1.04 2.04
C VAL A 275 7.00 0.74 1.47
N LEU A 276 7.42 -0.54 1.49
CA LEU A 276 8.70 -0.95 0.90
C LEU A 276 8.76 -0.70 -0.61
N ALA A 277 7.63 -0.89 -1.31
CA ALA A 277 7.55 -0.64 -2.74
C ALA A 277 7.58 0.86 -3.08
N SER A 278 7.07 1.72 -2.22
CA SER A 278 6.91 3.16 -2.46
C SER A 278 8.00 4.04 -1.85
N LEU A 279 8.90 3.48 -1.03
CA LEU A 279 9.94 4.25 -0.34
C LEU A 279 10.75 5.12 -1.31
N GLY A 280 11.17 4.56 -2.44
CA GLY A 280 11.87 5.34 -3.46
C GLY A 280 11.02 6.42 -4.13
N LEU A 281 9.69 6.25 -4.15
CA LEU A 281 8.77 7.25 -4.64
C LEU A 281 8.65 8.42 -3.63
N ILE A 282 8.58 8.12 -2.34
CA ILE A 282 8.58 9.12 -1.26
C ILE A 282 9.84 9.99 -1.35
N ILE A 283 11.00 9.36 -1.49
CA ILE A 283 12.28 10.08 -1.62
C ILE A 283 12.33 10.92 -2.91
N SER A 284 11.93 10.35 -4.06
CA SER A 284 12.12 11.00 -5.36
C SER A 284 11.09 12.09 -5.69
N VAL A 285 9.84 11.93 -5.25
CA VAL A 285 8.73 12.86 -5.58
C VAL A 285 8.52 13.88 -4.46
N LEU A 286 8.61 13.45 -3.22
CA LEU A 286 8.36 14.30 -2.05
C LEU A 286 9.64 14.85 -1.44
N HIS A 287 10.80 14.45 -1.98
CA HIS A 287 12.13 14.92 -1.56
C HIS A 287 12.43 14.68 -0.08
N PHE A 288 11.92 13.58 0.47
CA PHE A 288 12.30 13.16 1.80
C PHE A 288 13.79 12.80 1.83
N ASN A 289 14.49 13.23 2.87
CA ASN A 289 15.85 12.81 3.14
C ASN A 289 15.89 11.46 3.88
N GLU A 290 17.09 10.93 4.11
CA GLU A 290 17.27 9.64 4.80
C GLU A 290 16.74 9.64 6.25
N ALA A 291 16.50 10.80 6.84
CA ALA A 291 15.94 10.93 8.19
C ALA A 291 14.39 10.84 8.20
N GLY A 292 13.73 11.05 7.07
CA GLY A 292 12.28 10.90 6.89
C GLY A 292 11.88 9.52 6.43
#